data_bd30fb8bce7302127435ca205b3183e6
#
_entry.id   bd30fb8bce7302127435ca205b3183e6
#
_cell.length_a   1.000
_cell.length_b   1.000
_cell.length_c   1.000
_cell.angle_alpha   90.00
_cell.angle_beta   90.00
_cell.angle_gamma   90.00
#
_symmetry.space_group_name_H-M   'P 1'
#
loop_
_entity.id
_entity.type
_entity.pdbx_description
1 polymer ?
#
loop_
_entity_poly.entity_id
_entity_poly.type
_entity_poly.pdbx_seq_one_letter_code
_entity_poly.pdbx_strand_id
1 'polypeptide(L)'
;TVPVDNIVKERNTNGLYKGFTDFCERIADESVNKKCIESLIKAGAFDEFEQTRSTLLASFEKIVDTIQSGKKKGLEGQVSMFDLGTKQEQEKLNEIKYTFEEHEELPNKEILSLEKEMLGIYISGHPLEKLRSQIEQQTNINTMQIRNIDEQMTTNIEENQIQQETKIKFKDGQSVKYAGIITSIKKKYTKNNKIMAFVTVEDLYGTAEIIVFENAYIKSGKSLVEENIVIVEGRLSIREDDTTTIIANEIKNFGEQKQKVLILDINDSTEEQKSKLRGAIKYFCGDKNNINVQIKIDKEIKPCGQIYLTKDIMKVIQNILGDN
;
A
#
# COMPACT_ATOMS: atom_id res chain seq x y z
N THR A 1 -15.57 12.47 22.14
CA THR A 1 -14.41 12.83 23.01
C THR A 1 -14.31 14.35 23.09
N VAL A 2 -13.84 14.89 24.25
CA VAL A 2 -13.81 16.34 24.52
C VAL A 2 -13.21 17.17 23.35
N PRO A 3 -12.06 16.81 22.74
CA PRO A 3 -11.51 17.56 21.62
C PRO A 3 -12.44 17.60 20.40
N VAL A 4 -13.04 16.48 20.04
CA VAL A 4 -13.93 16.39 18.87
C VAL A 4 -15.21 17.18 19.11
N ASP A 5 -15.78 17.09 20.32
CA ASP A 5 -17.00 17.82 20.69
C ASP A 5 -16.76 19.32 20.63
N ASN A 6 -15.58 19.81 21.06
CA ASN A 6 -15.20 21.22 20.99
C ASN A 6 -15.02 21.69 19.54
N ILE A 7 -14.36 20.90 18.68
CA ILE A 7 -14.20 21.21 17.24
C ILE A 7 -15.56 21.34 16.56
N VAL A 8 -16.45 20.37 16.80
CA VAL A 8 -17.80 20.34 16.20
C VAL A 8 -18.67 21.51 16.72
N LYS A 9 -18.64 21.76 18.03
CA LYS A 9 -19.38 22.85 18.66
C LYS A 9 -18.93 24.19 18.12
N GLU A 10 -17.62 24.43 18.05
CA GLU A 10 -17.06 25.68 17.53
C GLU A 10 -17.46 25.91 16.06
N ARG A 11 -17.33 24.86 15.23
CA ARG A 11 -17.76 24.91 13.82
C ARG A 11 -19.25 25.20 13.68
N ASN A 12 -20.09 24.60 14.51
CA ASN A 12 -21.55 24.81 14.44
C ASN A 12 -21.96 26.19 14.92
N THR A 13 -21.20 26.79 15.85
CA THR A 13 -21.52 28.13 16.42
C THR A 13 -21.01 29.26 15.53
N ASN A 14 -19.77 29.13 15.03
CA ASN A 14 -19.05 30.22 14.36
C ASN A 14 -18.77 29.94 12.86
N GLY A 15 -19.35 28.87 12.30
CA GLY A 15 -19.26 28.53 10.89
C GLY A 15 -18.01 27.66 10.56
N LEU A 16 -17.88 27.34 9.27
CA LEU A 16 -16.77 26.51 8.76
C LEU A 16 -15.42 27.21 9.02
N TYR A 17 -14.38 26.38 9.20
CA TYR A 17 -13.01 26.87 9.28
C TYR A 17 -12.53 27.30 7.89
N LYS A 18 -11.89 28.48 7.79
CA LYS A 18 -11.43 29.08 6.54
C LYS A 18 -10.05 28.59 6.11
N GLY A 19 -9.28 27.98 7.03
CA GLY A 19 -7.94 27.48 6.81
C GLY A 19 -7.33 26.95 8.10
N PHE A 20 -6.12 26.46 8.01
CA PHE A 20 -5.42 25.84 9.15
C PHE A 20 -5.16 26.84 10.29
N THR A 21 -4.79 28.08 9.98
CA THR A 21 -4.55 29.11 11.00
C THR A 21 -5.83 29.53 11.71
N ASP A 22 -6.94 29.73 10.98
CA ASP A 22 -8.25 30.02 11.56
C ASP A 22 -8.70 28.89 12.49
N PHE A 23 -8.52 27.64 12.08
CA PHE A 23 -8.75 26.47 12.94
C PHE A 23 -7.93 26.56 14.23
N CYS A 24 -6.62 26.77 14.14
CA CYS A 24 -5.77 26.83 15.32
C CYS A 24 -6.10 28.04 16.24
N GLU A 25 -6.43 29.20 15.68
CA GLU A 25 -6.82 30.39 16.46
C GLU A 25 -8.09 30.17 17.28
N ARG A 26 -9.07 29.47 16.68
CA ARG A 26 -10.39 29.24 17.28
C ARG A 26 -10.37 28.14 18.33
N ILE A 27 -9.55 27.09 18.16
CA ILE A 27 -9.65 25.87 19.00
C ILE A 27 -8.36 25.41 19.65
N ALA A 28 -7.20 26.01 19.41
CA ALA A 28 -5.93 25.64 20.06
C ALA A 28 -5.95 26.05 21.55
N ASP A 29 -6.55 25.21 22.36
CA ASP A 29 -6.61 25.29 23.81
C ASP A 29 -6.06 24.00 24.46
N GLU A 30 -6.22 23.85 25.77
CA GLU A 30 -5.78 22.66 26.51
C GLU A 30 -6.46 21.37 26.06
N SER A 31 -7.67 21.43 25.47
CA SER A 31 -8.44 20.28 25.03
C SER A 31 -8.02 19.79 23.64
N VAL A 32 -7.49 20.69 22.79
CA VAL A 32 -6.98 20.41 21.44
C VAL A 32 -5.49 20.76 21.39
N ASN A 33 -4.69 19.87 21.92
CA ASN A 33 -3.25 20.03 22.02
C ASN A 33 -2.52 19.73 20.68
N LYS A 34 -1.21 20.02 20.61
CA LYS A 34 -0.36 19.78 19.44
C LYS A 34 -0.47 18.34 18.90
N LYS A 35 -0.51 17.33 19.78
CA LYS A 35 -0.64 15.94 19.38
C LYS A 35 -1.97 15.65 18.67
N CYS A 36 -3.05 16.27 19.13
CA CYS A 36 -4.34 16.16 18.46
C CYS A 36 -4.31 16.80 17.06
N ILE A 37 -3.70 18.00 16.95
CA ILE A 37 -3.54 18.71 15.66
C ILE A 37 -2.68 17.89 14.71
N GLU A 38 -1.56 17.35 15.17
CA GLU A 38 -0.70 16.45 14.39
C GLU A 38 -1.48 15.25 13.86
N SER A 39 -2.27 14.58 14.73
CA SER A 39 -3.09 13.44 14.31
C SER A 39 -4.15 13.83 13.27
N LEU A 40 -4.74 15.00 13.37
CA LEU A 40 -5.70 15.53 12.38
C LEU A 40 -5.01 15.83 11.03
N ILE A 41 -3.81 16.38 11.04
CA ILE A 41 -3.01 16.61 9.82
C ILE A 41 -2.70 15.26 9.15
N LYS A 42 -2.17 14.31 9.92
CA LYS A 42 -1.86 12.96 9.42
C LYS A 42 -3.07 12.23 8.87
N ALA A 43 -4.25 12.44 9.47
CA ALA A 43 -5.52 11.88 9.02
C ALA A 43 -6.11 12.57 7.79
N GLY A 44 -5.54 13.68 7.32
CA GLY A 44 -6.04 14.42 6.16
C GLY A 44 -7.22 15.35 6.45
N ALA A 45 -7.44 15.73 7.72
CA ALA A 45 -8.56 16.59 8.09
C ALA A 45 -8.49 18.00 7.50
N PHE A 46 -7.35 18.40 6.95
CA PHE A 46 -7.08 19.72 6.39
C PHE A 46 -6.76 19.70 4.89
N ASP A 47 -6.99 18.57 4.20
CA ASP A 47 -6.66 18.42 2.78
C ASP A 47 -7.46 19.32 1.84
N GLU A 48 -8.59 19.87 2.30
CA GLU A 48 -9.37 20.85 1.55
C GLU A 48 -8.76 22.27 1.61
N PHE A 49 -7.75 22.49 2.44
CA PHE A 49 -7.04 23.76 2.53
C PHE A 49 -5.87 23.80 1.54
N GLU A 50 -5.29 25.01 1.33
CA GLU A 50 -4.24 25.21 0.33
C GLU A 50 -2.92 24.48 0.63
N GLN A 51 -2.64 24.25 1.93
CA GLN A 51 -1.36 23.69 2.36
C GLN A 51 -1.34 22.17 2.28
N THR A 52 -0.22 21.62 1.82
CA THR A 52 0.03 20.17 1.82
C THR A 52 0.19 19.64 3.24
N ARG A 53 -0.08 18.35 3.45
CA ARG A 53 0.16 17.70 4.76
C ARG A 53 1.61 17.86 5.20
N SER A 54 2.56 17.76 4.27
CA SER A 54 4.00 17.96 4.51
C SER A 54 4.28 19.36 5.04
N THR A 55 3.75 20.39 4.39
CA THR A 55 3.86 21.80 4.82
C THR A 55 3.26 22.03 6.21
N LEU A 56 2.07 21.45 6.46
CA LEU A 56 1.44 21.56 7.77
C LEU A 56 2.25 20.87 8.86
N LEU A 57 2.75 19.66 8.63
CA LEU A 57 3.60 18.93 9.59
C LEU A 57 4.89 19.69 9.94
N ALA A 58 5.50 20.36 8.97
CA ALA A 58 6.70 21.15 9.20
C ALA A 58 6.42 22.45 9.99
N SER A 59 5.24 23.03 9.85
CA SER A 59 4.95 24.40 10.33
C SER A 59 4.04 24.47 11.55
N PHE A 60 3.21 23.44 11.83
CA PHE A 60 2.11 23.52 12.79
C PHE A 60 2.58 23.85 14.22
N GLU A 61 3.71 23.31 14.68
CA GLU A 61 4.18 23.56 16.04
C GLU A 61 4.49 25.03 16.29
N LYS A 62 5.19 25.68 15.35
CA LYS A 62 5.52 27.10 15.42
C LYS A 62 4.27 27.96 15.38
N ILE A 63 3.29 27.59 14.55
CA ILE A 63 2.01 28.32 14.44
C ILE A 63 1.24 28.23 15.75
N VAL A 64 1.08 27.03 16.31
CA VAL A 64 0.37 26.80 17.57
C VAL A 64 1.04 27.53 18.74
N ASP A 65 2.39 27.50 18.83
CA ASP A 65 3.13 28.23 19.87
C ASP A 65 2.95 29.75 19.76
N THR A 66 2.93 30.27 18.55
CA THR A 66 2.70 31.70 18.30
C THR A 66 1.29 32.11 18.75
N ILE A 67 0.26 31.30 18.43
CA ILE A 67 -1.13 31.54 18.84
C ILE A 67 -1.27 31.49 20.37
N GLN A 68 -0.72 30.46 21.01
CA GLN A 68 -0.80 30.30 22.47
C GLN A 68 -0.07 31.42 23.20
N SER A 69 1.10 31.85 22.69
CA SER A 69 1.85 32.97 23.25
C SER A 69 1.10 34.29 23.10
N GLY A 70 0.41 34.50 21.98
CA GLY A 70 -0.43 35.67 21.75
C GLY A 70 -1.64 35.72 22.70
N LYS A 71 -2.32 34.56 22.90
CA LYS A 71 -3.45 34.45 23.84
C LYS A 71 -3.04 34.75 25.30
N LYS A 72 -1.86 34.26 25.75
CA LYS A 72 -1.33 34.54 27.10
C LYS A 72 -1.04 36.03 27.32
N LYS A 73 -0.44 36.70 26.34
CA LYS A 73 -0.14 38.12 26.41
C LYS A 73 -1.44 39.00 26.42
N GLY A 74 -2.47 38.58 25.70
CA GLY A 74 -3.77 39.25 25.72
C GLY A 74 -4.49 39.16 27.07
N LEU A 75 -4.32 38.04 27.80
CA LEU A 75 -4.86 37.84 29.16
C LEU A 75 -4.14 38.72 30.22
N GLU A 76 -2.90 39.12 29.99
CA GLU A 76 -2.12 39.97 30.92
C GLU A 76 -2.39 41.49 30.74
N GLY A 77 -3.43 41.88 29.95
CA GLY A 77 -3.88 43.27 29.80
C GLY A 77 -2.98 44.18 28.94
N GLN A 78 -2.01 43.60 28.22
CA GLN A 78 -1.27 44.33 27.18
C GLN A 78 -2.08 44.35 25.89
N VAL A 79 -2.80 45.46 25.61
CA VAL A 79 -3.41 45.69 24.31
C VAL A 79 -2.30 45.69 23.26
N SER A 80 -2.35 44.69 22.37
CA SER A 80 -1.40 44.64 21.26
C SER A 80 -1.66 45.83 20.35
N MET A 81 -0.58 46.51 19.90
CA MET A 81 -0.68 47.56 18.89
C MET A 81 -1.37 47.09 17.60
N PHE A 82 -1.61 45.81 17.46
CA PHE A 82 -2.31 45.15 16.35
C PHE A 82 -3.86 45.19 16.46
N ASP A 83 -4.40 45.45 17.65
CA ASP A 83 -5.87 45.53 17.86
C ASP A 83 -6.46 46.92 17.43
N LEU A 84 -5.62 47.85 17.04
CA LEU A 84 -6.02 49.24 16.69
C LEU A 84 -6.16 49.47 15.18
N GLY A 85 -5.92 48.48 14.31
CA GLY A 85 -5.98 48.58 12.86
C GLY A 85 -7.40 48.32 12.27
N THR A 86 -7.62 48.76 11.02
CA THR A 86 -8.84 48.42 10.26
C THR A 86 -8.84 46.91 9.92
N LYS A 87 -10.05 46.33 9.68
CA LYS A 87 -10.17 44.89 9.32
C LYS A 87 -9.25 44.48 8.18
N GLN A 88 -9.00 45.33 7.19
CA GLN A 88 -8.10 45.04 6.05
C GLN A 88 -6.63 45.07 6.44
N GLU A 89 -6.22 45.89 7.42
CA GLU A 89 -4.84 45.88 7.96
C GLU A 89 -4.63 44.68 8.88
N GLN A 90 -5.65 44.27 9.62
CA GLN A 90 -5.63 43.04 10.43
C GLN A 90 -5.51 41.78 9.58
N GLU A 91 -6.20 41.69 8.44
CA GLU A 91 -6.07 40.58 7.49
C GLU A 91 -4.67 40.51 6.88
N LYS A 92 -4.09 41.63 6.43
CA LYS A 92 -2.71 41.68 5.93
C LYS A 92 -1.64 41.37 6.98
N LEU A 93 -1.86 41.76 8.23
CA LEU A 93 -0.97 41.47 9.35
C LEU A 93 -1.06 40.00 9.80
N ASN A 94 -2.20 39.37 9.66
CA ASN A 94 -2.39 37.94 9.91
C ASN A 94 -1.68 37.09 8.86
N GLU A 95 -1.63 37.53 7.59
CA GLU A 95 -0.83 36.87 6.55
C GLU A 95 0.68 36.90 6.86
N ILE A 96 1.17 37.92 7.52
CA ILE A 96 2.58 38.09 7.93
C ILE A 96 2.91 37.32 9.23
N LYS A 97 1.89 37.03 10.05
CA LYS A 97 2.06 36.44 11.40
C LYS A 97 2.40 34.96 11.39
N TYR A 98 1.97 34.24 10.37
CA TYR A 98 2.17 32.79 10.27
C TYR A 98 2.93 32.46 9.01
N THR A 99 4.12 31.88 9.16
CA THR A 99 4.96 31.47 8.04
C THR A 99 4.83 29.96 7.88
N PHE A 100 4.39 29.51 6.68
CA PHE A 100 4.44 28.12 6.31
C PHE A 100 5.78 27.80 5.64
N GLU A 101 6.41 26.73 6.08
CA GLU A 101 7.56 26.16 5.36
C GLU A 101 7.00 25.27 4.24
N GLU A 102 6.95 25.83 3.02
CA GLU A 102 6.36 25.13 1.89
C GLU A 102 7.17 23.88 1.52
N HIS A 103 6.48 22.77 1.46
CA HIS A 103 7.02 21.47 1.05
C HIS A 103 6.12 20.85 -0.03
N GLU A 104 6.73 20.09 -0.94
CA GLU A 104 5.97 19.20 -1.81
C GLU A 104 5.19 18.19 -0.96
N GLU A 105 4.06 17.72 -1.48
CA GLU A 105 3.24 16.76 -0.75
C GLU A 105 3.98 15.44 -0.54
N LEU A 106 3.65 14.76 0.56
CA LEU A 106 4.19 13.44 0.88
C LEU A 106 3.91 12.46 -0.27
N PRO A 107 4.83 11.51 -0.52
CA PRO A 107 4.55 10.42 -1.45
C PRO A 107 3.25 9.71 -1.08
N ASN A 108 2.45 9.32 -2.09
CA ASN A 108 1.14 8.69 -1.87
C ASN A 108 1.20 7.47 -0.91
N LYS A 109 2.31 6.72 -0.92
CA LYS A 109 2.51 5.60 0.00
C LYS A 109 2.56 6.06 1.47
N GLU A 110 3.22 7.19 1.74
CA GLU A 110 3.30 7.76 3.09
C GLU A 110 1.96 8.32 3.55
N ILE A 111 1.23 9.03 2.67
CA ILE A 111 -0.13 9.51 2.94
C ILE A 111 -1.02 8.36 3.39
N LEU A 112 -1.05 7.27 2.61
CA LEU A 112 -1.87 6.10 2.92
C LEU A 112 -1.42 5.40 4.22
N SER A 113 -0.11 5.37 4.50
CA SER A 113 0.41 4.82 5.76
C SER A 113 -0.03 5.64 6.97
N LEU A 114 0.00 6.97 6.87
CA LEU A 114 -0.47 7.89 7.91
C LEU A 114 -1.99 7.77 8.15
N GLU A 115 -2.78 7.68 7.09
CA GLU A 115 -4.22 7.43 7.22
C GLU A 115 -4.51 6.11 7.93
N LYS A 116 -3.84 5.03 7.52
CA LYS A 116 -3.98 3.72 8.16
C LYS A 116 -3.57 3.73 9.62
N GLU A 117 -2.48 4.43 9.96
CA GLU A 117 -2.01 4.59 11.34
C GLU A 117 -3.03 5.34 12.20
N MET A 118 -3.58 6.45 11.69
CA MET A 118 -4.45 7.33 12.47
C MET A 118 -5.92 6.85 12.51
N LEU A 119 -6.42 6.32 11.41
CA LEU A 119 -7.85 6.03 11.22
C LEU A 119 -8.14 4.51 11.17
N GLY A 120 -7.14 3.68 10.97
CA GLY A 120 -7.30 2.25 10.72
C GLY A 120 -7.79 1.90 9.31
N ILE A 121 -8.11 2.89 8.48
CA ILE A 121 -8.59 2.74 7.10
C ILE A 121 -7.84 3.68 6.16
N TYR A 122 -7.92 3.41 4.86
CA TYR A 122 -7.45 4.32 3.80
C TYR A 122 -8.60 5.22 3.34
N ILE A 123 -8.39 6.51 3.22
CA ILE A 123 -9.37 7.49 2.70
C ILE A 123 -9.01 7.93 1.29
N SER A 124 -7.75 8.30 1.05
CA SER A 124 -7.29 8.83 -0.24
C SER A 124 -7.17 7.77 -1.35
N GLY A 125 -7.47 6.51 -1.04
CA GLY A 125 -7.44 5.39 -1.98
C GLY A 125 -6.74 4.17 -1.40
N HIS A 126 -6.97 3.01 -2.01
CA HIS A 126 -6.32 1.77 -1.55
C HIS A 126 -4.95 1.61 -2.22
N PRO A 127 -3.88 1.20 -1.49
CA PRO A 127 -2.55 1.00 -2.08
C PRO A 127 -2.54 0.04 -3.28
N LEU A 128 -3.45 -0.95 -3.29
CA LEU A 128 -3.57 -1.94 -4.36
C LEU A 128 -4.39 -1.46 -5.56
N GLU A 129 -5.03 -0.29 -5.50
CA GLU A 129 -5.92 0.17 -6.57
C GLU A 129 -5.22 0.24 -7.94
N LYS A 130 -3.99 0.77 -7.96
CA LYS A 130 -3.17 0.85 -9.19
C LYS A 130 -2.74 -0.52 -9.71
N LEU A 131 -2.77 -1.54 -8.88
CA LEU A 131 -2.37 -2.91 -9.21
C LEU A 131 -3.58 -3.84 -9.44
N ARG A 132 -4.83 -3.34 -9.31
CA ARG A 132 -6.07 -4.11 -9.42
C ARG A 132 -6.06 -5.07 -10.62
N SER A 133 -5.86 -4.55 -11.81
CA SER A 133 -5.87 -5.38 -13.03
C SER A 133 -4.80 -6.45 -13.06
N GLN A 134 -3.62 -6.18 -12.49
CA GLN A 134 -2.51 -7.15 -12.42
C GLN A 134 -2.81 -8.22 -11.38
N ILE A 135 -3.41 -7.83 -10.25
CA ILE A 135 -3.84 -8.76 -9.19
C ILE A 135 -4.92 -9.71 -9.74
N GLU A 136 -5.97 -9.18 -10.37
CA GLU A 136 -7.06 -9.97 -10.94
C GLU A 136 -6.59 -11.00 -11.99
N GLN A 137 -5.55 -10.66 -12.77
CA GLN A 137 -4.96 -11.58 -13.75
C GLN A 137 -4.12 -12.70 -13.11
N GLN A 138 -3.56 -12.48 -11.93
CA GLN A 138 -2.63 -13.41 -11.27
C GLN A 138 -3.28 -14.19 -10.14
N THR A 139 -4.47 -13.79 -9.68
CA THR A 139 -5.20 -14.41 -8.57
C THR A 139 -6.47 -15.09 -9.06
N ASN A 140 -6.96 -16.05 -8.29
CA ASN A 140 -8.21 -16.74 -8.58
C ASN A 140 -9.19 -16.68 -7.40
N ILE A 141 -8.83 -16.01 -6.32
CA ILE A 141 -9.66 -15.77 -5.14
C ILE A 141 -9.37 -14.40 -4.54
N ASN A 142 -10.38 -13.80 -3.92
CA ASN A 142 -10.28 -12.57 -3.13
C ASN A 142 -11.05 -12.70 -1.81
N THR A 143 -10.91 -11.72 -0.92
CA THR A 143 -11.55 -11.75 0.42
C THR A 143 -13.08 -11.74 0.34
N MET A 144 -13.68 -11.07 -0.64
CA MET A 144 -15.15 -11.13 -0.82
C MET A 144 -15.62 -12.56 -1.09
N GLN A 145 -14.89 -13.32 -1.90
CA GLN A 145 -15.21 -14.70 -2.20
C GLN A 145 -14.99 -15.62 -0.99
N ILE A 146 -13.95 -15.36 -0.18
CA ILE A 146 -13.70 -16.08 1.08
C ILE A 146 -14.87 -15.84 2.05
N ARG A 147 -15.30 -14.60 2.23
CA ARG A 147 -16.43 -14.24 3.08
C ARG A 147 -17.74 -14.91 2.63
N ASN A 148 -17.99 -14.95 1.32
CA ASN A 148 -19.16 -15.64 0.79
C ASN A 148 -19.15 -17.15 1.09
N ILE A 149 -17.98 -17.80 1.19
CA ILE A 149 -17.85 -19.19 1.62
C ILE A 149 -18.31 -19.31 3.08
N ASP A 150 -17.81 -18.45 3.97
CA ASP A 150 -18.14 -18.47 5.40
C ASP A 150 -19.64 -18.19 5.63
N GLU A 151 -20.24 -17.23 4.91
CA GLU A 151 -21.66 -16.92 4.99
C GLU A 151 -22.55 -18.10 4.54
N GLN A 152 -22.16 -18.83 3.49
CA GLN A 152 -22.90 -20.00 3.01
C GLN A 152 -22.80 -21.20 3.98
N MET A 153 -21.68 -21.33 4.71
CA MET A 153 -21.54 -22.35 5.74
C MET A 153 -22.45 -22.09 6.96
N THR A 154 -22.65 -20.82 7.32
CA THR A 154 -23.49 -20.42 8.46
C THR A 154 -25.00 -20.48 8.14
N THR A 155 -25.39 -20.32 6.87
CA THR A 155 -26.80 -20.29 6.45
C THR A 155 -27.43 -21.66 6.18
N ASN A 156 -26.69 -22.76 6.23
CA ASN A 156 -27.21 -24.11 6.07
C ASN A 156 -28.12 -24.59 7.22
N ILE A 157 -28.61 -23.70 8.11
CA ILE A 157 -29.46 -24.07 9.27
C ILE A 157 -30.94 -23.79 9.04
N GLU A 158 -31.37 -23.06 8.02
CA GLU A 158 -32.83 -22.93 7.73
C GLU A 158 -33.15 -23.08 6.25
N GLU A 159 -33.86 -24.17 5.95
CA GLU A 159 -34.49 -24.40 4.64
C GLU A 159 -35.50 -23.30 4.31
N ASN A 160 -35.44 -22.84 3.11
CA ASN A 160 -36.48 -22.43 2.17
C ASN A 160 -36.36 -21.04 1.57
N GLN A 161 -36.20 -21.12 0.22
CA GLN A 161 -36.66 -20.13 -0.75
C GLN A 161 -35.90 -18.79 -0.80
N ILE A 162 -34.88 -18.77 -1.64
CA ILE A 162 -34.87 -17.97 -2.88
C ILE A 162 -33.62 -18.41 -3.66
N GLN A 163 -33.91 -19.11 -4.76
CA GLN A 163 -32.92 -19.47 -5.77
C GLN A 163 -32.40 -18.21 -6.43
N GLN A 164 -31.18 -17.81 -6.09
CA GLN A 164 -30.26 -17.21 -7.04
C GLN A 164 -28.92 -17.93 -6.88
N GLU A 165 -28.48 -18.53 -7.98
CA GLU A 165 -27.33 -19.43 -8.12
C GLU A 165 -26.02 -18.77 -7.70
N THR A 166 -25.68 -18.80 -6.44
CA THR A 166 -24.29 -18.65 -5.98
C THR A 166 -23.80 -20.02 -5.48
N LYS A 167 -23.58 -20.94 -6.45
CA LYS A 167 -22.87 -22.18 -6.13
C LYS A 167 -21.52 -21.83 -5.53
N ILE A 168 -21.22 -22.40 -4.35
CA ILE A 168 -19.86 -22.34 -3.78
C ILE A 168 -18.90 -22.82 -4.87
N LYS A 169 -18.10 -21.88 -5.40
CA LYS A 169 -17.14 -22.16 -6.47
C LYS A 169 -15.89 -22.87 -5.95
N PHE A 170 -15.66 -22.85 -4.65
CA PHE A 170 -14.44 -23.32 -4.02
C PHE A 170 -14.71 -24.50 -3.08
N LYS A 171 -13.72 -25.42 -2.96
CA LYS A 171 -13.78 -26.60 -2.10
C LYS A 171 -12.62 -26.58 -1.11
N ASP A 172 -12.81 -27.26 0.05
CA ASP A 172 -11.69 -27.48 0.97
C ASP A 172 -10.51 -28.15 0.28
N GLY A 173 -9.29 -27.73 0.61
CA GLY A 173 -8.06 -28.20 -0.01
C GLY A 173 -7.79 -27.66 -1.41
N GLN A 174 -8.70 -26.87 -2.02
CA GLN A 174 -8.52 -26.35 -3.36
C GLN A 174 -7.34 -25.38 -3.42
N SER A 175 -6.51 -25.53 -4.48
CA SER A 175 -5.38 -24.63 -4.74
C SER A 175 -5.87 -23.25 -5.13
N VAL A 176 -5.32 -22.23 -4.47
CA VAL A 176 -5.65 -20.83 -4.69
C VAL A 176 -4.41 -19.96 -4.81
N LYS A 177 -4.59 -18.83 -5.52
CA LYS A 177 -3.66 -17.71 -5.57
C LYS A 177 -4.39 -16.47 -5.09
N TYR A 178 -3.87 -15.87 -4.03
CA TYR A 178 -4.42 -14.69 -3.39
C TYR A 178 -3.34 -13.62 -3.33
N ALA A 179 -3.70 -12.35 -3.44
CA ALA A 179 -2.73 -11.26 -3.33
C ALA A 179 -3.27 -10.11 -2.48
N GLY A 180 -2.38 -9.48 -1.75
CA GLY A 180 -2.72 -8.37 -0.87
C GLY A 180 -1.50 -7.80 -0.16
N ILE A 181 -1.74 -6.90 0.80
CA ILE A 181 -0.74 -6.29 1.66
C ILE A 181 -0.70 -7.02 2.99
N ILE A 182 0.49 -7.37 3.46
CA ILE A 182 0.64 -7.94 4.81
C ILE A 182 0.41 -6.84 5.84
N THR A 183 -0.64 -6.99 6.65
CA THR A 183 -0.97 -6.04 7.73
C THR A 183 -0.50 -6.51 9.10
N SER A 184 -0.30 -7.82 9.30
CA SER A 184 0.15 -8.36 10.58
C SER A 184 0.82 -9.72 10.42
N ILE A 185 1.87 -9.98 11.22
CA ILE A 185 2.58 -11.25 11.25
C ILE A 185 2.71 -11.72 12.70
N LYS A 186 1.98 -12.77 13.07
CA LYS A 186 2.05 -13.39 14.40
C LYS A 186 2.78 -14.72 14.33
N LYS A 187 4.04 -14.76 14.80
CA LYS A 187 4.86 -15.98 14.85
C LYS A 187 4.47 -16.83 16.04
N LYS A 188 4.37 -18.14 15.85
CA LYS A 188 4.16 -19.14 16.89
C LYS A 188 5.05 -20.36 16.68
N TYR A 189 5.24 -21.13 17.74
CA TYR A 189 5.91 -22.43 17.67
C TYR A 189 4.88 -23.54 17.88
N THR A 190 4.94 -24.56 17.04
CA THR A 190 4.11 -25.75 17.18
C THR A 190 4.57 -26.59 18.39
N LYS A 191 3.77 -27.58 18.81
CA LYS A 191 4.13 -28.54 19.88
C LYS A 191 5.46 -29.25 19.60
N ASN A 192 5.85 -29.38 18.33
CA ASN A 192 7.12 -29.99 17.90
C ASN A 192 8.25 -28.97 17.74
N ASN A 193 8.12 -27.79 18.33
CA ASN A 193 9.10 -26.69 18.29
C ASN A 193 9.42 -26.20 16.87
N LYS A 194 8.48 -26.36 15.93
CA LYS A 194 8.60 -25.87 14.54
C LYS A 194 7.97 -24.49 14.43
N ILE A 195 8.62 -23.58 13.72
CA ILE A 195 8.10 -22.24 13.48
C ILE A 195 6.89 -22.27 12.56
N MET A 196 5.87 -21.49 12.88
CA MET A 196 4.75 -21.18 12.01
C MET A 196 4.35 -19.71 12.19
N ALA A 197 3.64 -19.14 11.23
CA ALA A 197 3.10 -17.79 11.34
C ALA A 197 1.64 -17.74 10.91
N PHE A 198 0.88 -16.88 11.58
CA PHE A 198 -0.42 -16.39 11.14
C PHE A 198 -0.18 -15.02 10.53
N VAL A 199 -0.48 -14.89 9.26
CA VAL A 199 -0.26 -13.67 8.49
C VAL A 199 -1.60 -13.12 8.05
N THR A 200 -1.93 -11.90 8.47
CA THR A 200 -3.12 -11.21 8.00
C THR A 200 -2.74 -10.45 6.73
N VAL A 201 -3.46 -10.70 5.66
CA VAL A 201 -3.25 -10.06 4.35
C VAL A 201 -4.53 -9.37 3.94
N GLU A 202 -4.42 -8.09 3.58
CA GLU A 202 -5.52 -7.21 3.17
C GLU A 202 -5.52 -7.04 1.65
N ASP A 203 -6.65 -7.31 1.02
CA ASP A 203 -6.89 -7.00 -0.39
C ASP A 203 -7.84 -5.79 -0.52
N LEU A 204 -8.36 -5.53 -1.73
CA LEU A 204 -9.30 -4.44 -2.00
C LEU A 204 -10.67 -4.60 -1.32
N TYR A 205 -10.97 -5.77 -0.78
CA TYR A 205 -12.31 -6.14 -0.29
C TYR A 205 -12.32 -6.45 1.22
N GLY A 206 -11.15 -6.62 1.83
CA GLY A 206 -11.01 -6.90 3.26
C GLY A 206 -9.74 -7.67 3.59
N THR A 207 -9.76 -8.40 4.72
CA THR A 207 -8.61 -9.14 5.23
C THR A 207 -8.87 -10.64 5.22
N ALA A 208 -7.84 -11.42 4.91
CA ALA A 208 -7.82 -12.87 5.01
C ALA A 208 -6.67 -13.34 5.91
N GLU A 209 -6.89 -14.41 6.68
CA GLU A 209 -5.85 -15.04 7.47
C GLU A 209 -5.13 -16.12 6.66
N ILE A 210 -3.81 -16.05 6.66
CA ILE A 210 -2.93 -16.98 5.96
C ILE A 210 -2.11 -17.76 7.00
N ILE A 211 -2.21 -19.07 6.97
CA ILE A 211 -1.43 -19.96 7.85
C ILE A 211 -0.16 -20.38 7.11
N VAL A 212 0.98 -20.05 7.69
CA VAL A 212 2.29 -20.31 7.11
C VAL A 212 3.04 -21.30 7.98
N PHE A 213 3.10 -22.56 7.57
CA PHE A 213 3.87 -23.58 8.26
C PHE A 213 5.35 -23.49 7.94
N GLU A 214 6.19 -24.22 8.70
CA GLU A 214 7.66 -24.15 8.66
C GLU A 214 8.25 -24.16 7.24
N ASN A 215 7.85 -25.09 6.39
CA ASN A 215 8.38 -25.19 5.03
C ASN A 215 8.08 -23.94 4.17
N ALA A 216 6.85 -23.44 4.27
CA ALA A 216 6.43 -22.22 3.60
C ALA A 216 7.11 -21.00 4.21
N TYR A 217 7.26 -20.95 5.54
CA TYR A 217 7.95 -19.88 6.25
C TYR A 217 9.40 -19.71 5.81
N ILE A 218 10.14 -20.83 5.72
CA ILE A 218 11.54 -20.82 5.26
C ILE A 218 11.66 -20.33 3.82
N LYS A 219 10.76 -20.81 2.93
CA LYS A 219 10.75 -20.40 1.51
C LYS A 219 10.41 -18.92 1.33
N SER A 220 9.52 -18.40 2.17
CA SER A 220 8.90 -17.06 2.03
C SER A 220 9.57 -16.00 2.88
N GLY A 221 10.60 -16.32 3.66
CA GLY A 221 11.14 -15.48 4.73
C GLY A 221 11.48 -14.03 4.33
N LYS A 222 11.95 -13.81 3.10
CA LYS A 222 12.24 -12.46 2.58
C LYS A 222 10.98 -11.64 2.27
N SER A 223 9.87 -12.30 1.96
CA SER A 223 8.60 -11.66 1.61
C SER A 223 7.70 -11.42 2.81
N LEU A 224 7.96 -12.11 3.93
CA LEU A 224 7.20 -12.00 5.18
C LEU A 224 7.61 -10.76 5.98
N VAL A 225 7.26 -9.59 5.46
CA VAL A 225 7.47 -8.28 6.07
C VAL A 225 6.15 -7.53 6.01
N GLU A 226 5.77 -6.86 7.10
CA GLU A 226 4.56 -6.02 7.14
C GLU A 226 4.67 -4.90 6.10
N GLU A 227 3.55 -4.48 5.56
CA GLU A 227 3.39 -3.53 4.44
C GLU A 227 3.87 -4.03 3.06
N ASN A 228 4.45 -5.22 2.95
CA ASN A 228 4.77 -5.79 1.65
C ASN A 228 3.49 -6.22 0.90
N ILE A 229 3.46 -5.91 -0.39
CA ILE A 229 2.47 -6.46 -1.31
C ILE A 229 2.95 -7.83 -1.74
N VAL A 230 2.13 -8.85 -1.50
CA VAL A 230 2.50 -10.25 -1.74
C VAL A 230 1.48 -10.99 -2.58
N ILE A 231 1.94 -12.05 -3.25
CA ILE A 231 1.11 -13.11 -3.82
C ILE A 231 1.33 -14.38 -3.00
N VAL A 232 0.24 -14.98 -2.57
CA VAL A 232 0.19 -16.20 -1.78
C VAL A 232 -0.27 -17.34 -2.67
N GLU A 233 0.55 -18.33 -2.84
CA GLU A 233 0.19 -19.60 -3.46
C GLU A 233 -0.07 -20.63 -2.35
N GLY A 234 -1.28 -21.18 -2.30
CA GLY A 234 -1.68 -22.05 -1.20
C GLY A 234 -2.91 -22.87 -1.52
N ARG A 235 -3.56 -23.33 -0.47
CA ARG A 235 -4.82 -24.07 -0.54
C ARG A 235 -5.80 -23.53 0.49
N LEU A 236 -7.09 -23.54 0.17
CA LEU A 236 -8.14 -23.20 1.12
C LEU A 236 -8.21 -24.23 2.25
N SER A 237 -8.49 -23.77 3.44
CA SER A 237 -8.90 -24.56 4.60
C SER A 237 -10.27 -24.07 5.06
N ILE A 238 -11.29 -24.84 4.72
CA ILE A 238 -12.68 -24.55 5.02
C ILE A 238 -13.11 -25.50 6.13
N ARG A 239 -13.55 -24.95 7.28
CA ARG A 239 -13.99 -25.73 8.44
C ARG A 239 -15.37 -25.25 8.87
N GLU A 240 -16.23 -26.18 9.32
CA GLU A 240 -17.61 -25.86 9.72
C GLU A 240 -17.71 -24.91 10.91
N ASP A 241 -16.74 -24.97 11.83
CA ASP A 241 -16.76 -24.19 13.08
C ASP A 241 -15.73 -23.05 13.11
N ASP A 242 -15.12 -22.68 11.96
CA ASP A 242 -14.04 -21.69 11.92
C ASP A 242 -14.10 -20.88 10.63
N THR A 243 -13.47 -19.71 10.62
CA THR A 243 -13.36 -18.90 9.43
C THR A 243 -12.47 -19.56 8.38
N THR A 244 -12.84 -19.42 7.10
CA THR A 244 -12.03 -19.92 5.99
C THR A 244 -10.67 -19.24 5.94
N THR A 245 -9.60 -20.06 5.93
CA THR A 245 -8.21 -19.59 5.90
C THR A 245 -7.48 -20.13 4.68
N ILE A 246 -6.34 -19.54 4.35
CA ILE A 246 -5.44 -20.04 3.30
C ILE A 246 -4.21 -20.65 3.95
N ILE A 247 -3.94 -21.91 3.69
CA ILE A 247 -2.68 -22.57 4.08
C ILE A 247 -1.67 -22.31 2.96
N ALA A 248 -0.67 -21.46 3.23
CA ALA A 248 0.34 -21.10 2.25
C ALA A 248 1.31 -22.24 1.96
N ASN A 249 1.62 -22.44 0.69
CA ASN A 249 2.74 -23.23 0.21
C ASN A 249 3.97 -22.36 -0.02
N GLU A 250 3.74 -21.11 -0.50
CA GLU A 250 4.78 -20.11 -0.76
C GLU A 250 4.16 -18.71 -0.79
N ILE A 251 4.89 -17.72 -0.28
CA ILE A 251 4.54 -16.30 -0.36
C ILE A 251 5.69 -15.56 -1.05
N LYS A 252 5.37 -14.76 -2.06
CA LYS A 252 6.35 -13.98 -2.85
C LYS A 252 5.94 -12.52 -2.85
N ASN A 253 6.90 -11.61 -2.99
CA ASN A 253 6.55 -10.21 -3.23
C ASN A 253 5.81 -10.07 -4.57
N PHE A 254 4.72 -9.30 -4.56
CA PHE A 254 3.96 -9.03 -5.77
C PHE A 254 4.83 -8.20 -6.73
N GLY A 255 4.90 -8.61 -8.00
CA GLY A 255 5.79 -7.97 -8.97
C GLY A 255 7.22 -8.50 -8.99
N GLU A 256 7.67 -9.26 -8.01
CA GLU A 256 8.83 -10.14 -8.14
C GLU A 256 8.46 -11.34 -9.02
N GLN A 257 8.17 -11.09 -10.28
CA GLN A 257 8.23 -12.17 -11.25
C GLN A 257 9.66 -12.72 -11.20
N LYS A 258 9.82 -14.04 -11.11
CA LYS A 258 11.08 -14.65 -11.55
C LYS A 258 11.34 -14.03 -12.91
N GLN A 259 12.31 -13.12 -13.00
CA GLN A 259 12.66 -12.52 -14.28
C GLN A 259 12.90 -13.72 -15.19
N LYS A 260 12.04 -13.90 -16.19
CA LYS A 260 12.26 -14.93 -17.18
C LYS A 260 13.63 -14.61 -17.76
N VAL A 261 14.55 -15.53 -17.62
CA VAL A 261 15.89 -15.39 -18.16
C VAL A 261 15.96 -16.26 -19.39
N LEU A 262 16.27 -15.67 -20.50
CA LEU A 262 16.59 -16.44 -21.72
C LEU A 262 18.07 -16.78 -21.69
N ILE A 263 18.38 -18.06 -21.52
CA ILE A 263 19.76 -18.56 -21.58
C ILE A 263 20.01 -19.06 -23.00
N LEU A 264 20.98 -18.48 -23.68
CA LEU A 264 21.38 -18.85 -25.03
C LEU A 264 22.73 -19.58 -24.95
N ASP A 265 22.74 -20.85 -25.32
CA ASP A 265 23.99 -21.63 -25.44
C ASP A 265 24.64 -21.28 -26.77
N ILE A 266 25.86 -20.77 -26.75
CA ILE A 266 26.58 -20.32 -27.94
C ILE A 266 27.90 -21.06 -28.14
N ASN A 267 28.08 -22.21 -27.49
CA ASN A 267 29.32 -22.97 -27.58
C ASN A 267 29.67 -23.37 -29.01
N ASP A 268 28.67 -23.83 -29.76
CA ASP A 268 28.87 -24.31 -31.13
C ASP A 268 28.61 -23.19 -32.18
N SER A 269 28.44 -21.94 -31.75
CA SER A 269 28.13 -20.83 -32.64
C SER A 269 29.38 -20.23 -33.26
N THR A 270 29.31 -19.90 -34.56
CA THR A 270 30.35 -19.19 -35.26
C THR A 270 30.48 -17.72 -34.83
N GLU A 271 31.59 -17.07 -35.07
CA GLU A 271 31.75 -15.63 -34.76
C GLU A 271 30.75 -14.75 -35.50
N GLU A 272 30.35 -15.13 -36.73
CA GLU A 272 29.28 -14.45 -37.46
C GLU A 272 27.94 -14.55 -36.77
N GLN A 273 27.55 -15.74 -36.28
CA GLN A 273 26.32 -15.95 -35.51
C GLN A 273 26.36 -15.17 -34.21
N LYS A 274 27.46 -15.15 -33.49
CA LYS A 274 27.62 -14.37 -32.25
C LYS A 274 27.49 -12.87 -32.51
N SER A 275 28.00 -12.37 -33.62
CA SER A 275 27.87 -10.96 -34.03
C SER A 275 26.43 -10.60 -34.38
N LYS A 276 25.73 -11.45 -35.16
CA LYS A 276 24.31 -11.29 -35.48
C LYS A 276 23.42 -11.34 -34.22
N LEU A 277 23.72 -12.24 -33.28
CA LEU A 277 23.01 -12.35 -32.02
C LEU A 277 23.16 -11.09 -31.16
N ARG A 278 24.35 -10.52 -31.04
CA ARG A 278 24.60 -9.25 -30.35
C ARG A 278 23.81 -8.10 -30.98
N GLY A 279 23.77 -8.04 -32.32
CA GLY A 279 22.97 -7.07 -33.06
C GLY A 279 21.47 -7.23 -32.79
N ALA A 280 20.95 -8.46 -32.79
CA ALA A 280 19.57 -8.77 -32.51
C ALA A 280 19.17 -8.38 -31.08
N ILE A 281 19.97 -8.73 -30.06
CA ILE A 281 19.74 -8.38 -28.66
C ILE A 281 19.67 -6.85 -28.50
N LYS A 282 20.58 -6.11 -29.13
CA LYS A 282 20.57 -4.65 -29.09
C LYS A 282 19.38 -4.02 -29.82
N TYR A 283 18.94 -4.61 -30.94
CA TYR A 283 17.82 -4.14 -31.73
C TYR A 283 16.46 -4.39 -31.04
N PHE A 284 16.29 -5.54 -30.40
CA PHE A 284 15.07 -5.92 -29.73
C PHE A 284 14.99 -5.48 -28.24
N CYS A 285 15.92 -4.66 -27.77
CA CYS A 285 15.84 -4.02 -26.48
C CYS A 285 14.70 -3.00 -26.50
N GLY A 286 13.69 -3.16 -25.64
CA GLY A 286 12.52 -2.28 -25.55
C GLY A 286 12.41 -1.64 -24.16
N ASP A 287 11.52 -0.65 -24.03
CA ASP A 287 11.35 0.11 -22.77
C ASP A 287 10.47 -0.60 -21.72
N LYS A 288 9.73 -1.67 -22.10
CA LYS A 288 8.81 -2.37 -21.21
C LYS A 288 8.85 -3.90 -21.40
N ASN A 289 8.69 -4.64 -20.31
CA ASN A 289 8.62 -6.11 -20.29
C ASN A 289 9.84 -6.85 -20.86
N ASN A 290 11.03 -6.32 -20.64
CA ASN A 290 12.25 -6.96 -21.07
C ASN A 290 12.56 -8.23 -20.27
N ILE A 291 13.07 -9.23 -20.98
CA ILE A 291 13.58 -10.47 -20.39
C ILE A 291 15.11 -10.37 -20.38
N ASN A 292 15.72 -10.71 -19.26
CA ASN A 292 17.18 -10.79 -19.17
C ASN A 292 17.71 -11.91 -20.07
N VAL A 293 18.66 -11.57 -20.91
CA VAL A 293 19.37 -12.53 -21.77
C VAL A 293 20.72 -12.84 -21.14
N GLN A 294 20.98 -14.11 -20.97
CA GLN A 294 22.28 -14.63 -20.54
C GLN A 294 22.83 -15.55 -21.63
N ILE A 295 24.12 -15.48 -21.84
CA ILE A 295 24.83 -16.40 -22.74
C ILE A 295 25.59 -17.41 -21.91
N LYS A 296 25.51 -18.66 -22.33
CA LYS A 296 26.29 -19.74 -21.78
C LYS A 296 27.46 -20.05 -22.71
N ILE A 297 28.68 -19.99 -22.18
CA ILE A 297 29.92 -20.34 -22.83
C ILE A 297 30.61 -21.36 -21.93
N ASP A 298 30.78 -22.56 -22.41
CA ASP A 298 31.27 -23.69 -21.63
C ASP A 298 30.42 -23.91 -20.36
N LYS A 299 31.01 -23.69 -19.18
CA LYS A 299 30.35 -23.79 -17.88
C LYS A 299 29.96 -22.45 -17.27
N GLU A 300 30.31 -21.34 -17.92
CA GLU A 300 30.05 -20.01 -17.42
C GLU A 300 28.80 -19.41 -18.05
N ILE A 301 27.97 -18.75 -17.23
CA ILE A 301 26.80 -18.01 -17.66
C ILE A 301 27.08 -16.53 -17.43
N LYS A 302 27.03 -15.72 -18.50
CA LYS A 302 27.31 -14.28 -18.46
C LYS A 302 26.09 -13.47 -18.91
N PRO A 303 25.77 -12.35 -18.25
CA PRO A 303 24.71 -11.47 -18.72
C PRO A 303 25.08 -10.84 -20.06
N CYS A 304 24.13 -10.76 -20.99
CA CYS A 304 24.34 -10.22 -22.33
C CYS A 304 23.47 -9.00 -22.66
N GLY A 305 22.36 -8.79 -21.92
CA GLY A 305 21.44 -7.69 -22.16
C GLY A 305 20.01 -8.03 -21.81
N GLN A 306 19.08 -7.26 -22.34
CA GLN A 306 17.64 -7.45 -22.15
C GLN A 306 16.93 -7.34 -23.50
N ILE A 307 15.90 -8.16 -23.74
CA ILE A 307 15.08 -8.08 -24.95
C ILE A 307 13.59 -8.14 -24.61
N TYR A 308 12.77 -7.54 -25.44
CA TYR A 308 11.33 -7.76 -25.46
C TYR A 308 11.05 -9.05 -26.22
N LEU A 309 10.71 -10.14 -25.51
CA LEU A 309 10.56 -11.46 -26.10
C LEU A 309 9.15 -11.72 -26.60
N THR A 310 9.00 -11.87 -27.93
CA THR A 310 7.79 -12.38 -28.60
C THR A 310 8.10 -13.72 -29.28
N LYS A 311 7.03 -14.42 -29.74
CA LYS A 311 7.19 -15.66 -30.52
C LYS A 311 8.02 -15.44 -31.80
N ASP A 312 7.86 -14.27 -32.41
CA ASP A 312 8.59 -13.95 -33.66
C ASP A 312 10.06 -13.63 -33.41
N ILE A 313 10.34 -12.89 -32.32
CA ILE A 313 11.74 -12.62 -31.91
C ILE A 313 12.43 -13.92 -31.51
N MET A 314 11.72 -14.85 -30.86
CA MET A 314 12.25 -16.16 -30.55
C MET A 314 12.65 -16.94 -31.82
N LYS A 315 11.81 -16.91 -32.87
CA LYS A 315 12.14 -17.51 -34.16
C LYS A 315 13.36 -16.87 -34.82
N VAL A 316 13.50 -15.55 -34.73
CA VAL A 316 14.68 -14.83 -35.24
C VAL A 316 15.95 -15.30 -34.53
N ILE A 317 15.91 -15.42 -33.20
CA ILE A 317 17.03 -15.90 -32.41
C ILE A 317 17.38 -17.36 -32.75
N GLN A 318 16.35 -18.21 -32.88
CA GLN A 318 16.54 -19.61 -33.31
C GLN A 318 17.15 -19.73 -34.70
N ASN A 319 16.70 -18.91 -35.66
CA ASN A 319 17.28 -18.87 -37.01
C ASN A 319 18.74 -18.39 -37.03
N ILE A 320 19.15 -17.53 -36.09
CA ILE A 320 20.56 -17.09 -35.97
C ILE A 320 21.43 -18.19 -35.38
N LEU A 321 20.94 -18.90 -34.38
CA LEU A 321 21.71 -19.93 -33.66
C LEU A 321 21.67 -21.31 -34.37
N GLY A 322 20.67 -21.55 -35.23
CA GLY A 322 20.36 -22.86 -35.78
C GLY A 322 19.52 -23.72 -34.84
N ASP A 323 19.23 -24.96 -35.24
CA ASP A 323 18.41 -25.90 -34.47
C ASP A 323 19.20 -26.59 -33.32
N ASN A 324 20.08 -25.86 -32.65
CA ASN A 324 20.85 -26.35 -31.51
C ASN A 324 20.22 -25.95 -30.17
#